data_914647ad9229663e65e642b822666789
#
_entry.id   914647ad9229663e65e642b822666789
#
_cell.length_a   1.000
_cell.length_b   1.000
_cell.length_c   1.000
_cell.angle_alpha   90.00
_cell.angle_beta   90.00
_cell.angle_gamma   90.00
#
_symmetry.space_group_name_H-M   'P 1'
#
loop_
_entity.id
_entity.type
_entity.pdbx_description
1 polymer ?
#
loop_
_entity_poly.entity_id
_entity_poly.type
_entity_poly.pdbx_seq_one_letter_code
_entity_poly.pdbx_strand_id
1 'polypeptide(L)'
;MNFWVCVLVQRKEILREPVNHLRIKRALTVDQLIRQFGNSGSFGAGRLATACDIYERMLRDKKCTVLLGLAGAVVPAGMRALIADMIRENLIDVLVTTGANMVHDTIESLGGHHYKGSFNADDYTLYRNHTYRIYDVFVPEEDFIRLDMRLTEMYDEMAADYEGRSLSSREFAWELGRRLSDPNSILRAAYDAKAPVFIPAVRDSEFGYIYNLHATRKHFKNTLVIDAFKDVPEIINVCKSSSRNGMIIIGGGVPRNTIQSAALATKSGIDYAVVITMDRAETGGLSGSTLEETVSWGKLKGQADKTMVIADAMIIFPMMAASVIERLGENYERTARSKNEMLKVGNK
;
A
#
# COMPACT_ATOMS: atom_id res chain seq x y z
N MET A 1 -33.52 40.78 17.09
CA MET A 1 -33.46 39.28 17.12
C MET A 1 -32.71 38.90 18.38
N ASN A 2 -33.33 38.18 19.33
CA ASN A 2 -32.77 37.99 20.68
C ASN A 2 -31.49 37.14 20.62
N PHE A 3 -30.42 37.57 21.29
CA PHE A 3 -29.16 36.84 21.45
C PHE A 3 -29.37 35.35 21.78
N TRP A 4 -30.31 35.05 22.68
CA TRP A 4 -30.65 33.68 23.06
C TRP A 4 -31.25 32.83 21.92
N VAL A 5 -31.97 33.40 20.99
CA VAL A 5 -32.52 32.70 19.82
C VAL A 5 -31.40 32.31 18.87
N CYS A 6 -30.42 33.20 18.66
CA CYS A 6 -29.27 32.94 17.82
C CYS A 6 -28.36 31.83 18.41
N VAL A 7 -28.14 31.86 19.74
CA VAL A 7 -27.40 30.83 20.47
C VAL A 7 -28.12 29.47 20.43
N LEU A 8 -29.45 29.43 20.55
CA LEU A 8 -30.22 28.20 20.47
C LEU A 8 -30.24 27.59 19.07
N VAL A 9 -30.29 28.43 18.03
CA VAL A 9 -30.18 27.95 16.63
C VAL A 9 -28.81 27.37 16.37
N GLN A 10 -27.73 28.05 16.78
CA GLN A 10 -26.36 27.53 16.66
C GLN A 10 -26.18 26.22 17.43
N ARG A 11 -26.71 26.11 18.66
CA ARG A 11 -26.63 24.88 19.46
C ARG A 11 -27.37 23.72 18.81
N LYS A 12 -28.55 23.93 18.19
CA LYS A 12 -29.26 22.89 17.45
C LYS A 12 -28.50 22.44 16.21
N GLU A 13 -27.75 23.34 15.57
CA GLU A 13 -26.91 23.02 14.44
C GLU A 13 -25.66 22.22 14.83
N ILE A 14 -25.13 22.41 16.03
CA ILE A 14 -23.99 21.64 16.58
C ILE A 14 -24.45 20.26 17.05
N LEU A 15 -25.60 20.18 17.72
CA LEU A 15 -26.14 18.95 18.31
C LEU A 15 -27.17 18.28 17.38
N ARG A 16 -26.78 18.02 16.12
CA ARG A 16 -27.71 17.47 15.10
C ARG A 16 -28.01 16.00 15.28
N GLU A 17 -26.97 15.20 15.52
CA GLU A 17 -27.04 13.74 15.52
C GLU A 17 -26.53 13.18 16.84
N PRO A 18 -27.36 12.45 17.61
CA PRO A 18 -26.91 11.76 18.82
C PRO A 18 -26.06 10.55 18.44
N VAL A 19 -25.12 10.19 19.30
CA VAL A 19 -24.37 8.93 19.18
C VAL A 19 -25.32 7.76 19.33
N ASN A 20 -25.42 6.90 18.31
CA ASN A 20 -26.20 5.68 18.36
C ASN A 20 -25.36 4.53 18.94
N HIS A 21 -25.89 3.84 19.94
CA HIS A 21 -25.19 2.73 20.57
C HIS A 21 -25.14 1.49 19.68
N LEU A 22 -24.01 0.81 19.67
CA LEU A 22 -23.81 -0.43 18.93
C LEU A 22 -24.72 -1.55 19.47
N ARG A 23 -25.22 -2.39 18.55
CA ARG A 23 -26.00 -3.58 18.89
C ARG A 23 -25.45 -4.77 18.11
N ILE A 24 -24.80 -5.69 18.81
CA ILE A 24 -24.27 -6.91 18.21
C ILE A 24 -25.37 -7.98 18.16
N LYS A 25 -25.65 -8.47 16.96
CA LYS A 25 -26.60 -9.56 16.71
C LYS A 25 -25.85 -10.79 16.18
N ARG A 26 -26.46 -11.97 16.26
CA ARG A 26 -25.93 -13.18 15.63
C ARG A 26 -25.87 -12.98 14.11
N ALA A 27 -24.87 -13.58 13.46
CA ALA A 27 -24.64 -13.50 12.01
C ALA A 27 -24.46 -12.06 11.47
N LEU A 28 -23.89 -11.17 12.27
CA LEU A 28 -23.51 -9.83 11.84
C LEU A 28 -22.31 -9.94 10.88
N THR A 29 -22.41 -9.35 9.69
CA THR A 29 -21.31 -9.28 8.74
C THR A 29 -20.33 -8.16 9.11
N VAL A 30 -19.14 -8.14 8.46
CA VAL A 30 -18.14 -7.08 8.70
C VAL A 30 -18.70 -5.72 8.29
N ASP A 31 -19.35 -5.62 7.14
CA ASP A 31 -19.95 -4.35 6.71
C ASP A 31 -21.06 -3.88 7.62
N GLN A 32 -21.90 -4.79 8.10
CA GLN A 32 -22.95 -4.43 9.06
C GLN A 32 -22.37 -3.89 10.37
N LEU A 33 -21.24 -4.43 10.86
CA LEU A 33 -20.51 -3.88 12.00
C LEU A 33 -19.96 -2.48 11.70
N ILE A 34 -19.31 -2.32 10.55
CA ILE A 34 -18.74 -1.03 10.12
C ILE A 34 -19.84 0.03 9.97
N ARG A 35 -21.02 -0.31 9.45
CA ARG A 35 -22.16 0.61 9.39
C ARG A 35 -22.63 1.05 10.79
N GLN A 36 -22.62 0.14 11.77
CA GLN A 36 -22.90 0.54 13.14
C GLN A 36 -21.83 1.46 13.72
N PHE A 37 -20.55 1.27 13.37
CA PHE A 37 -19.49 2.21 13.71
C PHE A 37 -19.76 3.60 13.11
N GLY A 38 -20.22 3.66 11.86
CA GLY A 38 -20.66 4.91 11.22
C GLY A 38 -21.83 5.57 11.93
N ASN A 39 -22.84 4.80 12.33
CA ASN A 39 -24.00 5.31 13.07
C ASN A 39 -23.63 5.83 14.48
N SER A 40 -22.63 5.24 15.13
CA SER A 40 -22.09 5.81 16.37
C SER A 40 -21.29 7.09 16.09
N GLY A 41 -20.66 7.19 14.92
CA GLY A 41 -20.00 8.40 14.40
C GLY A 41 -18.78 8.86 15.16
N SER A 42 -18.30 8.12 16.17
CA SER A 42 -17.32 8.63 17.11
C SER A 42 -15.99 7.89 17.11
N PHE A 43 -14.91 8.61 17.47
CA PHE A 43 -13.54 8.14 17.67
C PHE A 43 -12.98 7.35 16.46
N GLY A 44 -12.17 6.32 16.71
CA GLY A 44 -11.57 5.47 15.69
C GLY A 44 -12.58 4.66 14.89
N ALA A 45 -13.65 4.20 15.53
CA ALA A 45 -14.70 3.43 14.88
C ALA A 45 -15.44 4.23 13.79
N GLY A 46 -15.85 5.47 14.11
CA GLY A 46 -16.47 6.36 13.13
C GLY A 46 -15.51 6.69 11.97
N ARG A 47 -14.21 6.88 12.26
CA ARG A 47 -13.21 7.11 11.21
C ARG A 47 -13.01 5.90 10.30
N LEU A 48 -13.08 4.68 10.84
CA LEU A 48 -13.02 3.46 10.03
C LEU A 48 -14.24 3.37 9.10
N ALA A 49 -15.44 3.66 9.57
CA ALA A 49 -16.61 3.71 8.72
C ALA A 49 -16.46 4.74 7.59
N THR A 50 -15.98 5.95 7.93
CA THR A 50 -15.66 6.98 6.94
C THR A 50 -14.59 6.50 5.94
N ALA A 51 -13.59 5.74 6.39
CA ALA A 51 -12.56 5.17 5.50
C ALA A 51 -13.18 4.19 4.49
N CYS A 52 -14.10 3.32 4.93
CA CYS A 52 -14.82 2.42 4.04
C CYS A 52 -15.68 3.19 3.02
N ASP A 53 -16.38 4.24 3.45
CA ASP A 53 -17.19 5.08 2.57
C ASP A 53 -16.35 5.80 1.52
N ILE A 54 -15.17 6.33 1.91
CA ILE A 54 -14.24 6.98 0.98
C ILE A 54 -13.69 5.96 -0.02
N TYR A 55 -13.27 4.77 0.46
CA TYR A 55 -12.73 3.74 -0.43
C TYR A 55 -13.80 3.23 -1.41
N GLU A 56 -15.02 2.99 -0.97
CA GLU A 56 -16.14 2.64 -1.86
C GLU A 56 -16.35 3.71 -2.93
N ARG A 57 -16.34 5.02 -2.56
CA ARG A 57 -16.43 6.11 -3.52
C ARG A 57 -15.29 6.14 -4.53
N MET A 58 -14.04 5.89 -4.08
CA MET A 58 -12.90 5.77 -5.01
C MET A 58 -13.15 4.70 -6.08
N LEU A 59 -13.66 3.53 -5.67
CA LEU A 59 -13.89 2.40 -6.56
C LEU A 59 -15.06 2.64 -7.52
N ARG A 60 -16.13 3.26 -7.07
CA ARG A 60 -17.29 3.61 -7.91
C ARG A 60 -17.04 4.79 -8.86
N ASP A 61 -16.04 5.61 -8.56
CA ASP A 61 -15.64 6.71 -9.44
C ASP A 61 -14.77 6.20 -10.60
N LYS A 62 -15.40 6.06 -11.78
CA LYS A 62 -14.72 5.59 -13.00
C LYS A 62 -13.55 6.48 -13.46
N LYS A 63 -13.43 7.71 -12.91
CA LYS A 63 -12.35 8.64 -13.22
C LYS A 63 -11.23 8.63 -12.20
N CYS A 64 -11.35 7.82 -11.14
CA CYS A 64 -10.37 7.75 -10.06
C CYS A 64 -9.33 6.65 -10.32
N THR A 65 -8.05 6.97 -10.19
CA THR A 65 -6.97 5.99 -10.03
C THR A 65 -6.75 5.75 -8.55
N VAL A 66 -6.81 4.48 -8.13
CA VAL A 66 -6.60 4.06 -6.73
C VAL A 66 -5.16 3.62 -6.54
N LEU A 67 -4.41 4.40 -5.75
CA LEU A 67 -3.02 4.12 -5.39
C LEU A 67 -2.96 3.59 -3.95
N LEU A 68 -2.40 2.39 -3.77
CA LEU A 68 -2.09 1.85 -2.44
C LEU A 68 -0.63 2.14 -2.10
N GLY A 69 -0.40 2.86 -1.02
CA GLY A 69 0.91 3.03 -0.39
C GLY A 69 1.05 2.07 0.78
N LEU A 70 2.03 1.17 0.73
CA LEU A 70 2.18 0.06 1.66
C LEU A 70 3.54 0.08 2.34
N ALA A 71 3.57 0.32 3.64
CA ALA A 71 4.75 0.26 4.49
C ALA A 71 4.51 -0.63 5.72
N GLY A 72 5.59 -1.02 6.39
CA GLY A 72 5.55 -1.98 7.49
C GLY A 72 5.62 -3.43 7.00
N ALA A 73 5.68 -4.37 7.92
CA ALA A 73 5.86 -5.81 7.65
C ALA A 73 4.53 -6.50 7.28
N VAL A 74 3.84 -6.01 6.26
CA VAL A 74 2.47 -6.39 5.91
C VAL A 74 2.41 -7.81 5.35
N VAL A 75 3.41 -8.22 4.56
CA VAL A 75 3.51 -9.59 4.03
C VAL A 75 3.77 -10.60 5.16
N PRO A 76 4.78 -10.43 6.03
CA PRO A 76 4.96 -11.28 7.20
C PRO A 76 3.73 -11.37 8.11
N ALA A 77 2.94 -10.30 8.18
CA ALA A 77 1.70 -10.26 8.95
C ALA A 77 0.50 -10.98 8.29
N GLY A 78 0.71 -11.65 7.14
CA GLY A 78 -0.31 -12.48 6.51
C GLY A 78 -1.26 -11.76 5.53
N MET A 79 -0.94 -10.53 5.09
CA MET A 79 -1.80 -9.77 4.16
C MET A 79 -1.48 -10.02 2.68
N ARG A 80 -0.56 -10.93 2.38
CA ARG A 80 -0.04 -11.19 1.04
C ARG A 80 -1.15 -11.51 0.04
N ALA A 81 -1.93 -12.55 0.31
CA ALA A 81 -3.01 -13.00 -0.58
C ALA A 81 -4.11 -11.91 -0.73
N LEU A 82 -4.48 -11.24 0.35
CA LEU A 82 -5.45 -10.14 0.30
C LEU A 82 -5.03 -9.07 -0.72
N ILE A 83 -3.77 -8.62 -0.66
CA ILE A 83 -3.26 -7.58 -1.57
C ILE A 83 -3.23 -8.11 -3.01
N ALA A 84 -2.80 -9.35 -3.22
CA ALA A 84 -2.78 -9.99 -4.54
C ALA A 84 -4.19 -10.05 -5.15
N ASP A 85 -5.19 -10.43 -4.38
CA ASP A 85 -6.58 -10.50 -4.82
C ASP A 85 -7.15 -9.11 -5.11
N MET A 86 -6.89 -8.12 -4.24
CA MET A 86 -7.29 -6.73 -4.49
C MET A 86 -6.71 -6.18 -5.81
N ILE A 87 -5.49 -6.58 -6.18
CA ILE A 87 -4.89 -6.20 -7.46
C ILE A 87 -5.58 -6.90 -8.63
N ARG A 88 -5.87 -8.20 -8.53
CA ARG A 88 -6.56 -8.98 -9.59
C ARG A 88 -7.96 -8.46 -9.86
N GLU A 89 -8.68 -8.12 -8.82
CA GLU A 89 -10.04 -7.59 -8.91
C GLU A 89 -10.10 -6.09 -9.23
N ASN A 90 -8.95 -5.48 -9.56
CA ASN A 90 -8.83 -4.05 -9.86
C ASN A 90 -9.34 -3.13 -8.73
N LEU A 91 -9.31 -3.58 -7.49
CA LEU A 91 -9.58 -2.74 -6.32
C LEU A 91 -8.40 -1.80 -6.01
N ILE A 92 -7.23 -2.13 -6.57
CA ILE A 92 -6.01 -1.31 -6.56
C ILE A 92 -5.52 -1.19 -8.00
N ASP A 93 -5.25 0.03 -8.46
CA ASP A 93 -4.67 0.27 -9.79
C ASP A 93 -3.14 0.30 -9.75
N VAL A 94 -2.56 0.83 -8.67
CA VAL A 94 -1.11 1.04 -8.52
C VAL A 94 -0.70 0.72 -7.08
N LEU A 95 0.39 -0.02 -6.93
CA LEU A 95 1.02 -0.27 -5.65
C LEU A 95 2.33 0.52 -5.54
N VAL A 96 2.52 1.23 -4.43
CA VAL A 96 3.80 1.83 -4.04
C VAL A 96 4.20 1.22 -2.70
N THR A 97 5.32 0.52 -2.63
CA THR A 97 5.66 -0.28 -1.45
C THR A 97 7.14 -0.23 -1.10
N THR A 98 7.51 -0.87 -0.01
CA THR A 98 8.91 -1.05 0.40
C THR A 98 9.53 -2.28 -0.25
N GLY A 99 10.84 -2.28 -0.43
CA GLY A 99 11.58 -3.45 -0.90
C GLY A 99 11.38 -4.65 0.04
N ALA A 100 11.35 -4.43 1.36
CA ALA A 100 11.16 -5.49 2.35
C ALA A 100 9.85 -6.29 2.11
N ASN A 101 8.72 -5.64 1.83
CA ASN A 101 7.49 -6.36 1.53
C ASN A 101 7.63 -7.26 0.29
N MET A 102 8.29 -6.78 -0.75
CA MET A 102 8.48 -7.56 -1.98
C MET A 102 9.54 -8.65 -1.83
N VAL A 103 10.52 -8.47 -0.95
CA VAL A 103 11.45 -9.52 -0.52
C VAL A 103 10.68 -10.67 0.13
N HIS A 104 9.83 -10.37 1.09
CA HIS A 104 9.02 -11.39 1.78
C HIS A 104 7.99 -12.05 0.83
N ASP A 105 7.41 -11.30 -0.12
CA ASP A 105 6.58 -11.87 -1.18
C ASP A 105 7.38 -12.85 -2.05
N THR A 106 8.61 -12.50 -2.40
CA THR A 106 9.50 -13.35 -3.20
C THR A 106 9.92 -14.60 -2.43
N ILE A 107 10.26 -14.49 -1.13
CA ILE A 107 10.59 -15.63 -0.27
C ILE A 107 9.48 -16.69 -0.30
N GLU A 108 8.22 -16.27 -0.05
CA GLU A 108 7.09 -17.20 -0.08
C GLU A 108 6.84 -17.75 -1.48
N SER A 109 7.03 -16.93 -2.53
CA SER A 109 6.91 -17.37 -3.92
C SER A 109 7.93 -18.44 -4.31
N LEU A 110 9.05 -18.51 -3.60
CA LEU A 110 10.10 -19.53 -3.77
C LEU A 110 9.92 -20.73 -2.85
N GLY A 111 8.77 -20.86 -2.18
CA GLY A 111 8.44 -21.97 -1.29
C GLY A 111 8.94 -21.80 0.15
N GLY A 112 9.40 -20.60 0.52
CA GLY A 112 9.66 -20.23 1.92
C GLY A 112 8.38 -19.92 2.69
N HIS A 113 8.46 -19.81 4.00
CA HIS A 113 7.31 -19.58 4.86
C HIS A 113 7.64 -18.65 6.02
N HIS A 114 6.62 -17.85 6.41
CA HIS A 114 6.61 -17.15 7.68
C HIS A 114 5.89 -18.02 8.72
N TYR A 115 6.47 -18.12 9.91
CA TYR A 115 5.98 -18.95 10.99
C TYR A 115 5.45 -18.11 12.14
N LYS A 116 4.37 -18.57 12.78
CA LYS A 116 3.89 -17.98 14.02
C LYS A 116 4.95 -18.15 15.09
N GLY A 117 5.45 -17.06 15.62
CA GLY A 117 6.48 -17.01 16.65
C GLY A 117 5.94 -16.43 17.96
N SER A 118 6.83 -15.79 18.70
CA SER A 118 6.52 -15.12 19.96
C SER A 118 7.32 -13.84 20.10
N PHE A 119 6.66 -12.77 20.55
CA PHE A 119 7.36 -11.54 20.92
C PHE A 119 8.36 -11.75 22.06
N ASN A 120 8.08 -12.70 22.98
CA ASN A 120 8.92 -13.00 24.13
C ASN A 120 9.95 -14.12 23.85
N ALA A 121 10.21 -14.44 22.59
CA ALA A 121 11.25 -15.41 22.24
C ALA A 121 12.64 -14.89 22.64
N ASP A 122 13.52 -15.81 23.02
CA ASP A 122 14.92 -15.49 23.25
C ASP A 122 15.67 -15.33 21.91
N ASP A 123 15.99 -14.08 21.55
CA ASP A 123 16.66 -13.75 20.30
C ASP A 123 18.04 -14.39 20.14
N TYR A 124 18.75 -14.67 21.24
CA TYR A 124 20.03 -15.37 21.16
C TYR A 124 19.85 -16.85 20.79
N THR A 125 18.82 -17.49 21.31
CA THR A 125 18.42 -18.84 20.90
C THR A 125 17.99 -18.88 19.44
N LEU A 126 17.22 -17.92 18.97
CA LEU A 126 16.84 -17.80 17.58
C LEU A 126 18.06 -17.65 16.66
N TYR A 127 18.97 -16.75 17.00
CA TYR A 127 20.23 -16.56 16.26
C TYR A 127 21.04 -17.86 16.15
N ARG A 128 21.21 -18.61 17.25
CA ARG A 128 21.93 -19.90 17.25
C ARG A 128 21.23 -20.99 16.43
N ASN A 129 19.95 -20.86 16.22
CA ASN A 129 19.14 -21.78 15.42
C ASN A 129 18.82 -21.23 14.03
N HIS A 130 19.59 -20.24 13.53
CA HIS A 130 19.46 -19.70 12.19
C HIS A 130 18.02 -19.27 11.86
N THR A 131 17.37 -18.54 12.78
CA THR A 131 15.98 -18.10 12.67
C THR A 131 15.91 -16.60 12.90
N TYR A 132 15.37 -15.88 11.92
CA TYR A 132 15.13 -14.44 12.03
C TYR A 132 13.76 -14.16 12.63
N ARG A 133 13.63 -13.04 13.33
CA ARG A 133 12.38 -12.61 13.96
C ARG A 133 11.95 -11.24 13.46
N ILE A 134 10.67 -11.17 13.09
CA ILE A 134 9.98 -9.92 12.76
C ILE A 134 8.83 -9.79 13.76
N TYR A 135 9.04 -9.09 14.87
CA TYR A 135 8.13 -8.97 16.01
C TYR A 135 7.74 -10.34 16.60
N ASP A 136 6.60 -10.92 16.22
CA ASP A 136 6.11 -12.24 16.65
C ASP A 136 6.02 -13.26 15.49
N VAL A 137 6.73 -13.00 14.41
CA VAL A 137 6.83 -13.87 13.23
C VAL A 137 8.28 -14.33 13.07
N PHE A 138 8.48 -15.59 12.73
CA PHE A 138 9.80 -16.19 12.48
C PHE A 138 9.98 -16.51 11.00
N VAL A 139 11.22 -16.40 10.53
CA VAL A 139 11.63 -16.76 9.16
C VAL A 139 12.94 -17.54 9.24
N PRO A 140 13.04 -18.74 8.65
CA PRO A 140 14.29 -19.49 8.58
C PRO A 140 15.36 -18.79 7.73
N GLU A 141 16.62 -18.86 8.13
CA GLU A 141 17.75 -18.30 7.37
C GLU A 141 17.88 -18.94 5.99
N GLU A 142 17.60 -20.25 5.88
CA GLU A 142 17.63 -20.98 4.60
C GLU A 142 16.69 -20.42 3.54
N ASP A 143 15.62 -19.75 3.93
CA ASP A 143 14.71 -19.10 2.99
C ASP A 143 15.34 -17.83 2.38
N PHE A 144 16.16 -17.11 3.13
CA PHE A 144 16.97 -16.01 2.60
C PHE A 144 18.12 -16.52 1.74
N ILE A 145 18.75 -17.66 2.07
CA ILE A 145 19.77 -18.28 1.22
C ILE A 145 19.15 -18.70 -0.12
N ARG A 146 17.96 -19.28 -0.11
CA ARG A 146 17.22 -19.62 -1.34
C ARG A 146 16.90 -18.40 -2.17
N LEU A 147 16.49 -17.30 -1.51
CA LEU A 147 16.26 -16.01 -2.15
C LEU A 147 17.53 -15.48 -2.82
N ASP A 148 18.69 -15.50 -2.12
CA ASP A 148 19.97 -15.03 -2.67
C ASP A 148 20.34 -15.80 -3.95
N MET A 149 20.29 -17.12 -3.90
CA MET A 149 20.59 -17.97 -5.05
C MET A 149 19.70 -17.62 -6.25
N ARG A 150 18.38 -17.55 -6.05
CA ARG A 150 17.44 -17.31 -7.15
C ARG A 150 17.50 -15.87 -7.67
N LEU A 151 17.65 -14.89 -6.81
CA LEU A 151 17.81 -13.49 -7.23
C LEU A 151 19.11 -13.28 -8.01
N THR A 152 20.20 -13.94 -7.61
CA THR A 152 21.47 -13.88 -8.37
C THR A 152 21.27 -14.35 -9.80
N GLU A 153 20.57 -15.48 -10.02
CA GLU A 153 20.21 -15.96 -11.35
C GLU A 153 19.32 -14.94 -12.10
N MET A 154 18.28 -14.44 -11.43
CA MET A 154 17.37 -13.46 -12.04
C MET A 154 18.11 -12.17 -12.44
N TYR A 155 19.10 -11.72 -11.66
CA TYR A 155 19.92 -10.54 -12.02
C TYR A 155 20.76 -10.79 -13.26
N ASP A 156 21.30 -12.00 -13.44
CA ASP A 156 22.03 -12.37 -14.67
C ASP A 156 21.10 -12.41 -15.88
N GLU A 157 19.92 -13.03 -15.73
CA GLU A 157 18.91 -13.06 -16.78
C GLU A 157 18.49 -11.64 -17.19
N MET A 158 18.17 -10.77 -16.20
CA MET A 158 17.77 -9.38 -16.47
C MET A 158 18.91 -8.57 -17.06
N ALA A 159 20.15 -8.76 -16.61
CA ALA A 159 21.31 -8.06 -17.18
C ALA A 159 21.51 -8.40 -18.66
N ALA A 160 21.27 -9.65 -19.05
CA ALA A 160 21.30 -10.08 -20.45
C ALA A 160 20.12 -9.53 -21.26
N ASP A 161 18.88 -9.59 -20.70
CA ASP A 161 17.67 -9.08 -21.37
C ASP A 161 17.71 -7.56 -21.63
N TYR A 162 18.43 -6.82 -20.76
CA TYR A 162 18.46 -5.35 -20.74
C TYR A 162 19.85 -4.76 -20.92
N GLU A 163 20.72 -5.41 -21.67
CA GLU A 163 22.08 -4.96 -21.88
C GLU A 163 22.16 -3.48 -22.31
N GLY A 164 22.94 -2.69 -21.57
CA GLY A 164 23.11 -1.26 -21.79
C GLY A 164 21.94 -0.37 -21.38
N ARG A 165 20.87 -0.92 -20.80
CA ARG A 165 19.69 -0.18 -20.32
C ARG A 165 19.47 -0.37 -18.82
N SER A 166 19.26 0.73 -18.08
CA SER A 166 18.81 0.67 -16.71
C SER A 166 17.30 0.44 -16.62
N LEU A 167 16.85 -0.29 -15.58
CA LEU A 167 15.43 -0.48 -15.21
C LEU A 167 15.00 0.55 -14.17
N SER A 168 13.75 1.02 -14.24
CA SER A 168 13.11 1.65 -13.09
C SER A 168 12.81 0.60 -12.00
N SER A 169 12.48 1.02 -10.77
CA SER A 169 12.06 0.05 -9.76
C SER A 169 10.76 -0.66 -10.15
N ARG A 170 9.88 0.02 -10.88
CA ARG A 170 8.67 -0.56 -11.45
C ARG A 170 8.99 -1.63 -12.51
N GLU A 171 9.93 -1.36 -13.42
CA GLU A 171 10.36 -2.34 -14.43
C GLU A 171 11.00 -3.55 -13.75
N PHE A 172 11.81 -3.32 -12.71
CA PHE A 172 12.38 -4.39 -11.90
C PHE A 172 11.31 -5.25 -11.22
N ALA A 173 10.31 -4.63 -10.57
CA ALA A 173 9.17 -5.33 -9.98
C ALA A 173 8.39 -6.15 -11.02
N TRP A 174 8.19 -5.61 -12.22
CA TRP A 174 7.58 -6.30 -13.35
C TRP A 174 8.36 -7.55 -13.75
N GLU A 175 9.67 -7.43 -13.86
CA GLU A 175 10.56 -8.55 -14.23
C GLU A 175 10.62 -9.64 -13.16
N LEU A 176 10.55 -9.26 -11.88
CA LEU A 176 10.38 -10.23 -10.79
C LEU A 176 9.05 -10.97 -10.93
N GLY A 177 7.93 -10.24 -11.09
CA GLY A 177 6.60 -10.83 -11.22
C GLY A 177 6.48 -11.76 -12.43
N ARG A 178 7.14 -11.45 -13.56
CA ARG A 178 7.21 -12.30 -14.75
C ARG A 178 7.87 -13.65 -14.45
N ARG A 179 8.85 -13.69 -13.56
CA ARG A 179 9.65 -14.88 -13.21
C ARG A 179 9.09 -15.69 -12.04
N LEU A 180 8.05 -15.20 -11.37
CA LEU A 180 7.38 -15.90 -10.29
C LEU A 180 6.14 -16.63 -10.81
N SER A 181 5.83 -17.79 -10.22
CA SER A 181 4.69 -18.64 -10.61
C SER A 181 3.64 -18.82 -9.52
N ASP A 182 3.94 -18.39 -8.28
CA ASP A 182 3.01 -18.53 -7.17
C ASP A 182 1.78 -17.61 -7.34
N PRO A 183 0.57 -18.18 -7.40
CA PRO A 183 -0.65 -17.38 -7.56
C PRO A 183 -0.94 -16.42 -6.40
N ASN A 184 -0.39 -16.65 -5.23
CA ASN A 184 -0.56 -15.77 -4.08
C ASN A 184 0.44 -14.60 -4.05
N SER A 185 1.40 -14.57 -4.99
CA SER A 185 2.39 -13.48 -5.05
C SER A 185 1.74 -12.17 -5.47
N ILE A 186 2.09 -11.12 -4.74
CA ILE A 186 1.73 -9.73 -5.06
C ILE A 186 2.37 -9.31 -6.38
N LEU A 187 3.66 -9.62 -6.56
CA LEU A 187 4.39 -9.31 -7.79
C LEU A 187 3.82 -10.07 -8.99
N ARG A 188 3.49 -11.36 -8.82
CA ARG A 188 2.86 -12.15 -9.88
C ARG A 188 1.47 -11.63 -10.23
N ALA A 189 0.63 -11.35 -9.23
CA ALA A 189 -0.70 -10.76 -9.44
C ALA A 189 -0.61 -9.41 -10.17
N ALA A 190 0.37 -8.58 -9.80
CA ALA A 190 0.59 -7.29 -10.45
C ALA A 190 1.04 -7.46 -11.92
N TYR A 191 1.91 -8.41 -12.20
CA TYR A 191 2.32 -8.75 -13.56
C TYR A 191 1.13 -9.19 -14.41
N ASP A 192 0.34 -10.15 -13.94
CA ASP A 192 -0.82 -10.69 -14.67
C ASP A 192 -1.89 -9.62 -14.90
N ALA A 193 -2.18 -8.82 -13.88
CA ALA A 193 -3.12 -7.70 -13.95
C ALA A 193 -2.55 -6.46 -14.64
N LYS A 194 -1.26 -6.44 -15.02
CA LYS A 194 -0.53 -5.29 -15.57
C LYS A 194 -0.55 -4.07 -14.64
N ALA A 195 -0.66 -4.28 -13.32
CA ALA A 195 -0.67 -3.23 -12.33
C ALA A 195 0.77 -2.76 -12.03
N PRO A 196 1.07 -1.45 -12.12
CA PRO A 196 2.39 -0.94 -11.76
C PRO A 196 2.68 -1.13 -10.27
N VAL A 197 3.88 -1.64 -9.96
CA VAL A 197 4.43 -1.71 -8.60
C VAL A 197 5.69 -0.88 -8.54
N PHE A 198 5.71 0.17 -7.72
CA PHE A 198 6.87 1.02 -7.50
C PHE A 198 7.53 0.68 -6.17
N ILE A 199 8.86 0.57 -6.18
CA ILE A 199 9.69 0.29 -5.00
C ILE A 199 10.74 1.41 -4.87
N PRO A 200 10.36 2.65 -4.53
CA PRO A 200 11.23 3.83 -4.66
C PRO A 200 12.51 3.76 -3.82
N ALA A 201 12.54 2.97 -2.75
CA ALA A 201 13.73 2.71 -1.93
C ALA A 201 14.22 1.26 -2.07
N VAL A 202 14.23 0.73 -3.30
CA VAL A 202 14.54 -0.68 -3.59
C VAL A 202 15.87 -1.16 -3.00
N ARG A 203 16.87 -0.30 -2.94
CA ARG A 203 18.20 -0.64 -2.39
C ARG A 203 18.19 -0.89 -0.88
N ASP A 204 17.19 -0.34 -0.16
CA ASP A 204 17.04 -0.51 1.29
C ASP A 204 16.23 -1.78 1.60
N SER A 205 16.74 -2.91 1.11
CA SER A 205 16.16 -4.24 1.28
C SER A 205 17.16 -5.30 0.82
N GLU A 206 16.85 -6.57 1.01
CA GLU A 206 17.67 -7.69 0.54
C GLU A 206 17.93 -7.66 -0.96
N PHE A 207 17.04 -7.09 -1.75
CA PHE A 207 17.30 -6.85 -3.19
C PHE A 207 18.60 -6.05 -3.41
N GLY A 208 18.81 -4.99 -2.62
CA GLY A 208 20.02 -4.17 -2.71
C GLY A 208 21.27 -4.90 -2.19
N TYR A 209 21.16 -5.67 -1.11
CA TYR A 209 22.28 -6.44 -0.55
C TYR A 209 22.73 -7.54 -1.51
N ILE A 210 21.81 -8.36 -1.99
CA ILE A 210 22.07 -9.45 -2.92
C ILE A 210 22.62 -8.87 -4.25
N TYR A 211 22.06 -7.76 -4.74
CA TYR A 211 22.59 -7.05 -5.90
C TYR A 211 24.06 -6.66 -5.69
N ASN A 212 24.42 -6.09 -4.54
CA ASN A 212 25.79 -5.69 -4.26
C ASN A 212 26.75 -6.89 -4.24
N LEU A 213 26.37 -8.00 -3.63
CA LEU A 213 27.16 -9.23 -3.63
C LEU A 213 27.38 -9.77 -5.05
N HIS A 214 26.31 -9.82 -5.84
CA HIS A 214 26.34 -10.25 -7.23
C HIS A 214 27.22 -9.34 -8.10
N ALA A 215 27.03 -8.02 -8.03
CA ALA A 215 27.80 -7.06 -8.79
C ALA A 215 29.30 -7.07 -8.42
N THR A 216 29.62 -7.22 -7.15
CA THR A 216 31.00 -7.32 -6.65
C THR A 216 31.69 -8.57 -7.18
N ARG A 217 31.03 -9.74 -7.16
CA ARG A 217 31.56 -11.00 -7.75
C ARG A 217 31.87 -10.85 -9.23
N LYS A 218 31.13 -10.01 -9.96
CA LYS A 218 31.34 -9.71 -11.38
C LYS A 218 32.24 -8.49 -11.65
N HIS A 219 32.86 -7.92 -10.62
CA HIS A 219 33.63 -6.69 -10.73
C HIS A 219 32.85 -5.56 -11.44
N PHE A 220 31.54 -5.47 -11.17
CA PHE A 220 30.58 -4.52 -11.75
C PHE A 220 30.54 -4.54 -13.29
N LYS A 221 30.90 -5.67 -13.92
CA LYS A 221 30.82 -5.84 -15.38
C LYS A 221 29.57 -6.61 -15.75
N ASN A 222 28.85 -6.15 -16.77
CA ASN A 222 27.63 -6.78 -17.29
C ASN A 222 26.61 -7.06 -16.16
N THR A 223 26.43 -6.08 -15.27
CA THR A 223 25.47 -6.16 -14.18
C THR A 223 24.21 -5.38 -14.52
N LEU A 224 23.09 -5.83 -13.96
CA LEU A 224 21.84 -5.07 -14.00
C LEU A 224 22.04 -3.68 -13.40
N VAL A 225 21.39 -2.67 -13.96
CA VAL A 225 21.35 -1.31 -13.40
C VAL A 225 19.91 -0.97 -13.05
N ILE A 226 19.64 -0.69 -11.79
CA ILE A 226 18.33 -0.21 -11.33
C ILE A 226 18.46 1.27 -11.01
N ASP A 227 17.69 2.08 -11.73
CA ASP A 227 17.64 3.54 -11.61
C ASP A 227 16.27 3.96 -11.09
N ALA A 228 16.15 4.12 -9.77
CA ALA A 228 14.91 4.52 -9.13
C ALA A 228 14.47 5.96 -9.48
N PHE A 229 15.33 6.80 -10.06
CA PHE A 229 14.92 8.12 -10.56
C PHE A 229 13.96 8.03 -11.74
N LYS A 230 13.99 6.94 -12.50
CA LYS A 230 13.03 6.68 -13.59
C LYS A 230 11.60 6.50 -13.08
N ASP A 231 11.40 6.11 -11.81
CA ASP A 231 10.07 6.00 -11.22
C ASP A 231 9.35 7.36 -11.18
N VAL A 232 10.09 8.46 -11.02
CA VAL A 232 9.50 9.79 -10.81
C VAL A 232 8.61 10.22 -11.99
N PRO A 233 9.10 10.27 -13.25
CA PRO A 233 8.23 10.59 -14.37
C PRO A 233 7.12 9.55 -14.60
N GLU A 234 7.37 8.26 -14.31
CA GLU A 234 6.39 7.20 -14.50
C GLU A 234 5.18 7.38 -13.55
N ILE A 235 5.41 7.56 -12.26
CA ILE A 235 4.33 7.73 -11.28
C ILE A 235 3.61 9.08 -11.43
N ILE A 236 4.31 10.14 -11.87
CA ILE A 236 3.66 11.41 -12.24
C ILE A 236 2.71 11.20 -13.41
N ASN A 237 3.08 10.42 -14.42
CA ASN A 237 2.22 10.11 -15.56
C ASN A 237 1.00 9.26 -15.13
N VAL A 238 1.18 8.32 -14.21
CA VAL A 238 0.06 7.62 -13.59
C VAL A 238 -0.95 8.62 -13.00
N CYS A 239 -0.48 9.56 -12.17
CA CYS A 239 -1.35 10.56 -11.57
C CYS A 239 -1.99 11.51 -12.61
N LYS A 240 -1.30 11.80 -13.73
CA LYS A 240 -1.84 12.63 -14.82
C LYS A 240 -2.85 11.91 -15.71
N SER A 241 -2.77 10.59 -15.80
CA SER A 241 -3.61 9.77 -16.69
C SER A 241 -5.08 9.74 -16.27
N SER A 242 -5.40 10.20 -15.08
CA SER A 242 -6.75 10.26 -14.56
C SER A 242 -7.15 11.65 -14.08
N SER A 243 -8.47 11.91 -14.12
CA SER A 243 -9.01 13.18 -13.65
C SER A 243 -9.04 13.29 -12.13
N ARG A 244 -9.02 12.14 -11.44
CA ARG A 244 -9.03 12.04 -9.96
C ARG A 244 -8.06 10.99 -9.50
N ASN A 245 -7.45 11.25 -8.35
CA ASN A 245 -6.53 10.35 -7.70
C ASN A 245 -7.00 10.08 -6.27
N GLY A 246 -7.08 8.79 -5.93
CA GLY A 246 -7.35 8.32 -4.60
C GLY A 246 -6.13 7.63 -4.01
N MET A 247 -5.82 7.87 -2.75
CA MET A 247 -4.75 7.16 -2.05
C MET A 247 -5.28 6.43 -0.83
N ILE A 248 -4.78 5.21 -0.64
CA ILE A 248 -4.91 4.44 0.59
C ILE A 248 -3.49 4.21 1.11
N ILE A 249 -3.20 4.62 2.33
CA ILE A 249 -1.88 4.49 2.93
C ILE A 249 -1.96 3.58 4.15
N ILE A 250 -1.18 2.52 4.10
CA ILE A 250 -0.97 1.61 5.23
C ILE A 250 0.42 1.90 5.81
N GLY A 251 0.47 2.36 7.06
CA GLY A 251 1.69 2.86 7.69
C GLY A 251 2.03 4.28 7.21
N GLY A 252 3.00 4.43 6.33
CA GLY A 252 3.40 5.75 5.85
C GLY A 252 4.77 5.75 5.17
N GLY A 253 5.64 6.67 5.58
CA GLY A 253 7.02 6.76 5.10
C GLY A 253 7.16 7.02 3.60
N VAL A 254 8.13 6.34 2.97
CA VAL A 254 8.48 6.53 1.56
C VAL A 254 7.31 6.27 0.60
N PRO A 255 6.50 5.20 0.73
CA PRO A 255 5.36 4.99 -0.16
C PRO A 255 4.36 6.14 -0.15
N ARG A 256 4.01 6.65 1.04
CA ARG A 256 3.12 7.81 1.17
C ARG A 256 3.71 9.04 0.50
N ASN A 257 4.99 9.35 0.77
CA ASN A 257 5.63 10.52 0.18
C ASN A 257 5.67 10.44 -1.35
N THR A 258 5.99 9.28 -1.90
CA THR A 258 6.09 9.07 -3.34
C THR A 258 4.76 9.37 -4.04
N ILE A 259 3.64 8.82 -3.53
CA ILE A 259 2.30 9.08 -4.07
C ILE A 259 1.94 10.57 -3.97
N GLN A 260 2.13 11.17 -2.81
CA GLN A 260 1.79 12.57 -2.56
C GLN A 260 2.62 13.54 -3.40
N SER A 261 3.91 13.27 -3.57
CA SER A 261 4.81 14.12 -4.37
C SER A 261 4.51 14.00 -5.86
N ALA A 262 4.14 12.81 -6.34
CA ALA A 262 3.69 12.62 -7.71
C ALA A 262 2.41 13.41 -8.00
N ALA A 263 1.42 13.36 -7.10
CA ALA A 263 0.18 14.11 -7.22
C ALA A 263 0.42 15.63 -7.19
N LEU A 264 1.30 16.13 -6.32
CA LEU A 264 1.72 17.53 -6.29
C LEU A 264 2.28 17.99 -7.63
N ALA A 265 3.16 17.17 -8.25
CA ALA A 265 3.77 17.49 -9.53
C ALA A 265 2.75 17.61 -10.68
N THR A 266 1.56 17.06 -10.54
CA THR A 266 0.46 17.22 -11.51
C THR A 266 -0.32 18.52 -11.35
N LYS A 267 -0.09 19.27 -10.27
CA LYS A 267 -0.87 20.44 -9.83
C LYS A 267 -2.37 20.15 -9.56
N SER A 268 -2.78 18.88 -9.60
CA SER A 268 -4.16 18.45 -9.35
C SER A 268 -4.40 17.99 -7.91
N GLY A 269 -3.35 17.49 -7.23
CA GLY A 269 -3.46 16.95 -5.87
C GLY A 269 -4.28 15.65 -5.80
N ILE A 270 -4.44 15.13 -4.60
CA ILE A 270 -5.24 13.92 -4.30
C ILE A 270 -6.69 14.34 -3.99
N ASP A 271 -7.67 13.60 -4.53
CA ASP A 271 -9.12 13.83 -4.36
C ASP A 271 -9.69 13.04 -3.18
N TYR A 272 -9.18 11.82 -2.96
CA TYR A 272 -9.63 10.90 -1.91
C TYR A 272 -8.44 10.39 -1.13
N ALA A 273 -8.51 10.41 0.20
CA ALA A 273 -7.40 9.96 1.03
C ALA A 273 -7.85 9.16 2.25
N VAL A 274 -7.32 7.96 2.38
CA VAL A 274 -7.42 7.14 3.59
C VAL A 274 -6.02 6.84 4.08
N VAL A 275 -5.74 7.12 5.36
CA VAL A 275 -4.47 6.77 6.01
C VAL A 275 -4.75 5.92 7.23
N ILE A 276 -4.13 4.77 7.34
CA ILE A 276 -4.20 3.86 8.50
C ILE A 276 -2.79 3.74 9.07
N THR A 277 -2.59 4.20 10.29
CA THR A 277 -1.27 4.19 10.94
C THR A 277 -1.41 4.20 12.46
N MET A 278 -0.42 3.70 13.17
CA MET A 278 -0.30 3.87 14.62
C MET A 278 0.55 5.09 15.00
N ASP A 279 1.22 5.71 14.03
CA ASP A 279 2.06 6.88 14.26
C ASP A 279 1.24 8.11 14.64
N ARG A 280 1.89 9.02 15.37
CA ARG A 280 1.32 10.26 15.87
C ARG A 280 2.01 11.47 15.23
N ALA A 281 1.26 12.56 15.08
CA ALA A 281 1.76 13.80 14.48
C ALA A 281 2.94 14.39 15.25
N GLU A 282 2.95 14.22 16.57
CA GLU A 282 3.95 14.77 17.48
C GLU A 282 5.36 14.19 17.25
N THR A 283 5.48 13.03 16.61
CA THR A 283 6.79 12.46 16.25
C THR A 283 7.50 13.25 15.15
N GLY A 284 6.79 14.11 14.42
CA GLY A 284 7.30 14.85 13.25
C GLY A 284 7.56 13.97 12.02
N GLY A 285 7.32 12.64 12.12
CA GLY A 285 7.46 11.71 11.01
C GLY A 285 6.32 11.81 10.01
N LEU A 286 6.61 11.58 8.72
CA LEU A 286 5.60 11.65 7.66
C LEU A 286 4.44 10.66 7.87
N SER A 287 4.70 9.49 8.44
CA SER A 287 3.68 8.47 8.70
C SER A 287 2.58 8.95 9.65
N GLY A 288 2.94 9.80 10.63
CA GLY A 288 2.00 10.39 11.58
C GLY A 288 1.43 11.75 11.14
N SER A 289 1.97 12.40 10.10
CA SER A 289 1.55 13.74 9.69
C SER A 289 0.06 13.78 9.32
N THR A 290 -0.62 14.86 9.69
CA THR A 290 -2.06 15.00 9.45
C THR A 290 -2.39 15.18 7.96
N LEU A 291 -3.62 14.90 7.58
CA LEU A 291 -4.06 15.17 6.21
C LEU A 291 -4.23 16.68 5.95
N GLU A 292 -4.49 17.47 6.97
CA GLU A 292 -4.50 18.93 6.94
C GLU A 292 -3.10 19.49 6.63
N GLU A 293 -2.08 18.93 7.26
CA GLU A 293 -0.68 19.25 6.93
C GLU A 293 -0.38 18.90 5.45
N THR A 294 -0.85 17.76 4.99
CA THR A 294 -0.72 17.35 3.57
C THR A 294 -1.38 18.35 2.61
N VAL A 295 -2.51 18.96 3.00
CA VAL A 295 -3.17 20.05 2.24
C VAL A 295 -2.28 21.28 2.18
N SER A 296 -1.61 21.65 3.28
CA SER A 296 -0.73 22.84 3.34
C SER A 296 0.43 22.77 2.33
N TRP A 297 0.84 21.56 1.96
CA TRP A 297 1.86 21.33 0.94
C TRP A 297 1.30 21.30 -0.50
N GLY A 298 -0.01 21.42 -0.69
CA GLY A 298 -0.67 21.24 -2.00
C GLY A 298 -0.68 19.80 -2.53
N LYS A 299 -0.31 18.82 -1.71
CA LYS A 299 -0.29 17.39 -2.06
C LYS A 299 -1.70 16.78 -2.07
N LEU A 300 -2.60 17.35 -1.27
CA LEU A 300 -4.00 16.96 -1.14
C LEU A 300 -4.88 18.18 -1.42
N LYS A 301 -5.99 17.99 -2.12
CA LYS A 301 -6.96 19.09 -2.36
C LYS A 301 -7.61 19.53 -1.04
N GLY A 302 -7.89 20.82 -0.90
CA GLY A 302 -8.56 21.35 0.30
C GLY A 302 -9.93 20.70 0.56
N GLN A 303 -10.65 20.38 -0.51
CA GLN A 303 -11.98 19.75 -0.49
C GLN A 303 -11.92 18.23 -0.69
N ALA A 304 -10.75 17.59 -0.55
CA ALA A 304 -10.64 16.15 -0.68
C ALA A 304 -11.46 15.41 0.38
N ASP A 305 -12.11 14.33 -0.02
CA ASP A 305 -12.68 13.37 0.92
C ASP A 305 -11.54 12.64 1.62
N LYS A 306 -11.39 12.84 2.93
CA LYS A 306 -10.22 12.34 3.64
C LYS A 306 -10.51 11.88 5.05
N THR A 307 -9.81 10.84 5.48
CA THR A 307 -9.82 10.40 6.88
C THR A 307 -8.50 9.72 7.26
N MET A 308 -8.16 9.82 8.54
CA MET A 308 -7.00 9.14 9.13
C MET A 308 -7.46 8.27 10.30
N VAL A 309 -7.19 6.98 10.23
CA VAL A 309 -7.51 5.99 11.26
C VAL A 309 -6.24 5.69 12.03
N ILE A 310 -6.19 6.09 13.30
CA ILE A 310 -5.08 5.74 14.20
C ILE A 310 -5.40 4.41 14.84
N ALA A 311 -4.86 3.34 14.28
CA ALA A 311 -5.07 1.98 14.75
C ALA A 311 -4.07 1.02 14.08
N ASP A 312 -4.00 -0.21 14.60
CA ASP A 312 -3.22 -1.29 13.98
C ASP A 312 -3.78 -1.62 12.59
N ALA A 313 -2.94 -1.41 11.59
CA ALA A 313 -3.31 -1.61 10.20
C ALA A 313 -3.60 -3.09 9.89
N MET A 314 -2.96 -4.04 10.57
CA MET A 314 -3.16 -5.47 10.34
C MET A 314 -4.56 -5.95 10.79
N ILE A 315 -5.20 -5.20 11.68
CA ILE A 315 -6.59 -5.43 12.08
C ILE A 315 -7.56 -4.64 11.15
N ILE A 316 -7.25 -3.37 10.93
CA ILE A 316 -8.18 -2.42 10.29
C ILE A 316 -8.23 -2.60 8.77
N PHE A 317 -7.10 -2.85 8.12
CA PHE A 317 -7.05 -2.95 6.66
C PHE A 317 -7.89 -4.13 6.11
N PRO A 318 -7.77 -5.37 6.63
CA PRO A 318 -8.64 -6.46 6.17
C PRO A 318 -10.12 -6.23 6.50
N MET A 319 -10.46 -5.57 7.63
CA MET A 319 -11.84 -5.20 7.93
C MET A 319 -12.39 -4.18 6.93
N MET A 320 -11.60 -3.17 6.56
CA MET A 320 -11.96 -2.19 5.56
C MET A 320 -12.15 -2.85 4.19
N ALA A 321 -11.23 -3.71 3.77
CA ALA A 321 -11.32 -4.43 2.50
C ALA A 321 -12.57 -5.33 2.45
N ALA A 322 -12.81 -6.14 3.48
CA ALA A 322 -13.97 -7.02 3.55
C ALA A 322 -15.30 -6.24 3.51
N SER A 323 -15.40 -5.14 4.27
CA SER A 323 -16.60 -4.28 4.26
C SER A 323 -16.85 -3.70 2.87
N VAL A 324 -15.81 -3.19 2.21
CA VAL A 324 -15.98 -2.56 0.90
C VAL A 324 -16.31 -3.58 -0.18
N ILE A 325 -15.66 -4.75 -0.19
CA ILE A 325 -15.99 -5.85 -1.11
C ILE A 325 -17.45 -6.28 -0.95
N GLU A 326 -17.94 -6.45 0.28
CA GLU A 326 -19.34 -6.77 0.55
C GLU A 326 -20.30 -5.70 0.01
N ARG A 327 -19.97 -4.40 0.17
CA ARG A 327 -20.77 -3.28 -0.34
C ARG A 327 -20.82 -3.21 -1.87
N LEU A 328 -19.75 -3.61 -2.52
CA LEU A 328 -19.68 -3.64 -3.98
C LEU A 328 -20.58 -4.75 -4.54
N GLY A 329 -20.70 -5.87 -3.83
CA GLY A 329 -21.53 -7.02 -4.21
C GLY A 329 -20.88 -7.91 -5.27
N GLU A 330 -21.39 -9.12 -5.42
CA GLU A 330 -20.82 -10.19 -6.27
C GLU A 330 -20.74 -9.82 -7.77
N ASN A 331 -21.62 -8.96 -8.25
CA ASN A 331 -21.69 -8.56 -9.66
C ASN A 331 -20.91 -7.27 -9.97
N TYR A 332 -20.11 -6.78 -9.02
CA TYR A 332 -19.32 -5.57 -9.25
C TYR A 332 -18.07 -5.88 -10.06
N GLU A 333 -18.02 -5.33 -11.25
CA GLU A 333 -16.83 -5.36 -12.09
C GLU A 333 -16.27 -3.95 -12.25
N ARG A 334 -15.05 -3.73 -11.78
CA ARG A 334 -14.31 -2.51 -12.08
C ARG A 334 -13.43 -2.76 -13.30
N THR A 335 -13.77 -2.09 -14.39
CA THR A 335 -12.95 -2.14 -15.60
C THR A 335 -11.55 -1.63 -15.28
N ALA A 336 -10.55 -2.50 -15.46
CA ALA A 336 -9.15 -2.09 -15.36
C ALA A 336 -8.93 -0.89 -16.28
N ARG A 337 -8.36 0.20 -15.75
CA ARG A 337 -7.91 1.29 -16.62
C ARG A 337 -6.82 0.76 -17.55
N SER A 338 -6.75 1.30 -18.75
CA SER A 338 -5.67 1.00 -19.69
C SER A 338 -4.33 1.34 -19.04
N LYS A 339 -3.76 0.36 -18.33
CA LYS A 339 -2.51 0.50 -17.57
C LYS A 339 -1.34 0.81 -18.51
N ASN A 340 -1.45 0.43 -19.79
CA ASN A 340 -0.50 0.83 -20.83
C ASN A 340 -0.57 2.35 -21.16
N GLU A 341 -1.73 2.98 -20.99
CA GLU A 341 -1.86 4.43 -21.16
C GLU A 341 -1.33 5.20 -19.97
N MET A 342 -1.46 4.65 -18.76
CA MET A 342 -0.93 5.25 -17.53
C MET A 342 0.60 5.42 -17.57
N LEU A 343 1.31 4.51 -18.26
CA LEU A 343 2.77 4.46 -18.28
C LEU A 343 3.39 5.13 -19.52
N LYS A 344 2.59 5.59 -20.48
CA LYS A 344 3.13 6.33 -21.64
C LYS A 344 3.73 7.65 -21.15
N VAL A 345 5.05 7.69 -21.09
CA VAL A 345 5.79 8.95 -20.96
C VAL A 345 5.50 9.75 -22.24
N GLY A 346 4.78 10.85 -22.11
CA GLY A 346 4.51 11.70 -23.26
C GLY A 346 5.83 12.22 -23.84
N ASN A 347 6.19 11.75 -25.02
CA ASN A 347 7.14 12.45 -25.87
C ASN A 347 6.47 13.78 -26.29
N LYS A 348 6.72 14.85 -25.54
CA LYS A 348 6.54 16.22 -25.96
C LYS A 348 7.69 17.05 -25.47
#